data_15a1ae419404647b28fc25b39fb93e17
#
_entry.id   15a1ae419404647b28fc25b39fb93e17
#
_cell.length_a   1.000
_cell.length_b   1.000
_cell.length_c   1.000
_cell.angle_alpha   90.00
_cell.angle_beta   90.00
_cell.angle_gamma   90.00
#
_symmetry.space_group_name_H-M   'P 1'
#
loop_
_entity.id
_entity.type
_entity.pdbx_description
1 polymer ?
#
loop_
_entity_poly.entity_id
_entity_poly.type
_entity_poly.pdbx_seq_one_letter_code
_entity_poly.pdbx_strand_id
1 'polypeptide(L)'
;MTGSRDFRIFEVTRQLRHPRKTVWKAWSERDQIEKWWGPKGCAVRALRFEFKPGGFFHYSMEAGVAMWGRFNFLEISAPDRIVWLNSFANRDCGMARAPFSDKCPLEILNIVTFSETAEGTTQTLRAEPFGATEEEKQFFEDLCLSGSLAQGFGGTFDQLSDHLNGNA
;
A
#
# COMPACT_ATOMS: atom_id res chain seq x y z
N MET A 1 -0.77 -29.13 22.49
CA MET A 1 -0.44 -28.78 21.09
C MET A 1 -0.81 -27.35 20.82
N THR A 2 0.16 -26.50 20.73
CA THR A 2 -0.04 -25.13 20.28
C THR A 2 -0.08 -25.13 18.76
N GLY A 3 -1.27 -25.26 18.19
CA GLY A 3 -1.45 -24.98 16.77
C GLY A 3 -1.15 -23.51 16.54
N SER A 4 -0.35 -23.16 15.54
CA SER A 4 -0.18 -21.77 15.16
C SER A 4 -1.53 -21.25 14.72
N ARG A 5 -1.99 -20.18 15.34
CA ARG A 5 -3.21 -19.51 14.94
C ARG A 5 -3.00 -18.87 13.57
N ASP A 6 -3.85 -19.21 12.61
CA ASP A 6 -3.83 -18.53 11.31
C ASP A 6 -4.50 -17.16 11.47
N PHE A 7 -3.68 -16.11 11.40
CA PHE A 7 -4.17 -14.75 11.45
C PHE A 7 -4.75 -14.33 10.10
N ARG A 8 -5.72 -13.43 10.15
CA ARG A 8 -6.41 -12.94 8.95
C ARG A 8 -5.47 -12.14 8.05
N ILE A 9 -5.55 -12.42 6.76
CA ILE A 9 -4.92 -11.62 5.71
C ILE A 9 -5.95 -10.60 5.24
N PHE A 10 -5.53 -9.35 5.03
CA PHE A 10 -6.39 -8.34 4.44
C PHE A 10 -6.36 -8.47 2.92
N GLU A 11 -7.54 -8.41 2.29
CA GLU A 11 -7.65 -8.43 0.83
C GLU A 11 -8.71 -7.47 0.38
N VAL A 12 -8.43 -6.68 -0.66
CA VAL A 12 -9.37 -5.76 -1.27
C VAL A 12 -9.24 -5.80 -2.78
N THR A 13 -10.38 -5.89 -3.47
CA THR A 13 -10.46 -5.92 -4.92
C THR A 13 -11.18 -4.66 -5.41
N ARG A 14 -10.64 -4.03 -6.45
CA ARG A 14 -11.26 -2.86 -7.09
C ARG A 14 -11.32 -3.07 -8.59
N GLN A 15 -12.49 -2.79 -9.17
CA GLN A 15 -12.65 -2.73 -10.62
C GLN A 15 -12.29 -1.32 -11.09
N LEU A 16 -11.38 -1.23 -12.05
CA LEU A 16 -10.93 0.04 -12.64
C LEU A 16 -11.25 0.01 -14.13
N ARG A 17 -12.01 1.02 -14.60
CA ARG A 17 -12.46 1.07 -16.00
C ARG A 17 -11.38 1.68 -16.90
N HIS A 18 -10.18 1.13 -16.82
CA HIS A 18 -9.02 1.58 -17.58
C HIS A 18 -8.19 0.37 -17.99
N PRO A 19 -7.48 0.43 -19.14
CA PRO A 19 -6.59 -0.66 -19.55
C PRO A 19 -5.53 -0.94 -18.48
N ARG A 20 -5.13 -2.20 -18.36
CA ARG A 20 -4.11 -2.63 -17.42
C ARG A 20 -2.82 -1.83 -17.55
N LYS A 21 -2.40 -1.51 -18.74
CA LYS A 21 -1.22 -0.68 -19.01
C LYS A 21 -1.34 0.70 -18.37
N THR A 22 -2.51 1.31 -18.43
CA THR A 22 -2.78 2.63 -17.83
C THR A 22 -2.75 2.54 -16.31
N VAL A 23 -3.33 1.50 -15.73
CA VAL A 23 -3.30 1.25 -14.27
C VAL A 23 -1.86 0.98 -13.81
N TRP A 24 -1.12 0.19 -14.56
CA TRP A 24 0.29 -0.09 -14.28
C TRP A 24 1.13 1.19 -14.21
N LYS A 25 0.93 2.12 -15.16
CA LYS A 25 1.64 3.40 -15.16
C LYS A 25 1.33 4.23 -13.91
N ALA A 26 0.10 4.20 -13.42
CA ALA A 26 -0.28 4.92 -12.20
C ALA A 26 0.52 4.43 -10.98
N TRP A 27 0.90 3.16 -10.95
CA TRP A 27 1.73 2.58 -9.90
C TRP A 27 3.23 2.71 -10.14
N SER A 28 3.66 2.72 -11.39
CA SER A 28 5.09 2.60 -11.77
C SER A 28 5.78 3.91 -12.08
N GLU A 29 5.05 5.01 -12.18
CA GLU A 29 5.60 6.32 -12.48
C GLU A 29 5.50 7.24 -11.25
N ARG A 30 6.63 7.86 -10.90
CA ARG A 30 6.75 8.74 -9.74
C ARG A 30 5.69 9.85 -9.74
N ASP A 31 5.53 10.52 -10.86
CA ASP A 31 4.60 11.65 -10.97
C ASP A 31 3.14 11.24 -10.84
N GLN A 32 2.85 9.98 -11.07
CA GLN A 32 1.50 9.46 -10.92
C GLN A 32 1.21 8.95 -9.51
N ILE A 33 2.09 8.10 -8.96
CA ILE A 33 1.83 7.48 -7.65
C ILE A 33 1.72 8.50 -6.53
N GLU A 34 2.48 9.59 -6.56
CA GLU A 34 2.40 10.61 -5.53
C GLU A 34 1.07 11.39 -5.54
N LYS A 35 0.30 11.31 -6.63
CA LYS A 35 -1.00 12.00 -6.74
C LYS A 35 -2.14 11.25 -6.10
N TRP A 36 -2.03 9.95 -5.93
CA TRP A 36 -3.15 9.15 -5.42
C TRP A 36 -2.80 8.28 -4.22
N TRP A 37 -1.53 7.95 -4.00
CA TRP A 37 -1.14 7.12 -2.86
C TRP A 37 -1.32 7.89 -1.54
N GLY A 38 -1.71 7.16 -0.48
CA GLY A 38 -1.81 7.70 0.86
C GLY A 38 -3.23 7.98 1.31
N PRO A 39 -3.40 8.31 2.59
CA PRO A 39 -4.73 8.60 3.15
C PRO A 39 -5.38 9.83 2.53
N LYS A 40 -6.70 9.83 2.45
CA LYS A 40 -7.45 11.02 2.05
C LYS A 40 -7.12 12.19 2.95
N GLY A 41 -6.93 13.37 2.36
CA GLY A 41 -6.63 14.59 3.08
C GLY A 41 -5.14 14.81 3.35
N CYS A 42 -4.29 13.82 3.04
CA CYS A 42 -2.84 13.98 3.14
C CYS A 42 -2.24 14.38 1.81
N ALA A 43 -1.35 15.37 1.82
CA ALA A 43 -0.51 15.67 0.67
C ALA A 43 0.67 14.70 0.69
N VAL A 44 0.81 13.91 -0.36
CA VAL A 44 1.90 12.93 -0.50
C VAL A 44 2.90 13.43 -1.51
N ARG A 45 4.17 13.36 -1.14
CA ARG A 45 5.28 13.75 -2.00
C ARG A 45 6.30 12.63 -2.07
N ALA A 46 6.70 12.24 -3.28
CA ALA A 46 7.75 11.25 -3.49
C ALA A 46 9.11 11.92 -3.28
N LEU A 47 9.87 11.42 -2.31
CA LEU A 47 11.23 11.89 -2.01
C LEU A 47 12.26 11.02 -2.73
N ARG A 48 11.96 9.74 -2.91
CA ARG A 48 12.79 8.77 -3.62
C ARG A 48 11.87 7.77 -4.29
N PHE A 49 12.12 7.46 -5.54
CA PHE A 49 11.32 6.49 -6.27
C PHE A 49 12.21 5.68 -7.20
N GLU A 50 12.44 4.44 -6.83
CA GLU A 50 13.23 3.48 -7.58
C GLU A 50 12.37 2.25 -7.82
N PHE A 51 11.68 2.23 -8.95
CA PHE A 51 10.73 1.16 -9.30
C PHE A 51 11.46 -0.04 -9.89
N LYS A 52 12.10 -0.81 -9.01
CA LYS A 52 12.87 -2.02 -9.34
C LYS A 52 12.98 -2.90 -8.11
N PRO A 53 13.21 -4.23 -8.25
CA PRO A 53 13.49 -5.08 -7.10
C PRO A 53 14.67 -4.53 -6.30
N GLY A 54 14.50 -4.43 -4.97
CA GLY A 54 15.47 -3.82 -4.06
C GLY A 54 15.43 -2.31 -3.99
N GLY A 55 14.64 -1.65 -4.84
CA GLY A 55 14.48 -0.19 -4.81
C GLY A 55 13.47 0.27 -3.77
N PHE A 56 13.39 1.58 -3.56
CA PHE A 56 12.52 2.19 -2.56
C PHE A 56 11.61 3.26 -3.17
N PHE A 57 10.40 3.31 -2.67
CA PHE A 57 9.53 4.48 -2.76
C PHE A 57 9.45 5.08 -1.35
N HIS A 58 10.14 6.19 -1.14
CA HIS A 58 10.13 6.95 0.11
C HIS A 58 9.29 8.20 -0.10
N TYR A 59 8.33 8.42 0.77
CA TYR A 59 7.37 9.51 0.61
C TYR A 59 7.08 10.20 1.93
N SER A 60 6.74 11.48 1.84
CA SER A 60 6.21 12.25 2.96
C SER A 60 4.68 12.34 2.84
N MET A 61 4.03 12.39 3.99
CA MET A 61 2.58 12.57 4.11
C MET A 61 2.35 13.75 5.05
N GLU A 62 1.64 14.77 4.57
CA GLU A 62 1.35 15.95 5.36
C GLU A 62 -0.15 16.15 5.54
N ALA A 63 -0.58 16.18 6.81
CA ALA A 63 -1.94 16.52 7.22
C ALA A 63 -1.82 17.28 8.55
N GLY A 64 -1.15 18.44 8.53
CA GLY A 64 -0.82 19.22 9.72
C GLY A 64 0.48 18.79 10.39
N VAL A 65 0.80 17.50 10.39
CA VAL A 65 2.05 16.96 10.91
C VAL A 65 2.70 16.13 9.80
N ALA A 66 4.01 16.28 9.63
CA ALA A 66 4.74 15.49 8.63
C ALA A 66 5.00 14.08 9.14
N MET A 67 4.67 13.11 8.30
CA MET A 67 4.98 11.69 8.51
C MET A 67 5.64 11.16 7.24
N TRP A 68 6.35 10.06 7.39
CA TRP A 68 7.02 9.41 6.24
C TRP A 68 6.63 7.95 6.16
N GLY A 69 6.60 7.43 4.95
CA GLY A 69 6.42 6.02 4.68
C GLY A 69 7.39 5.55 3.61
N ARG A 70 7.53 4.23 3.49
CA ARG A 70 8.36 3.65 2.44
C ARG A 70 7.83 2.32 1.95
N PHE A 71 8.07 2.05 0.67
CA PHE A 71 8.01 0.72 0.07
C PHE A 71 9.44 0.25 -0.14
N ASN A 72 9.70 -1.01 0.17
CA ASN A 72 10.88 -1.72 -0.32
C ASN A 72 10.36 -2.74 -1.34
N PHE A 73 10.62 -2.52 -2.62
CA PHE A 73 10.12 -3.40 -3.68
C PHE A 73 10.88 -4.73 -3.65
N LEU A 74 10.13 -5.83 -3.64
CA LEU A 74 10.69 -7.19 -3.65
C LEU A 74 10.58 -7.83 -5.03
N GLU A 75 9.43 -7.64 -5.70
CA GLU A 75 9.15 -8.22 -7.02
C GLU A 75 8.36 -7.23 -7.86
N ILE A 76 8.75 -7.12 -9.12
CA ILE A 76 8.02 -6.32 -10.11
C ILE A 76 7.91 -7.15 -11.38
N SER A 77 6.70 -7.59 -11.70
CA SER A 77 6.39 -8.39 -12.89
C SER A 77 5.37 -7.61 -13.72
N ALA A 78 5.86 -6.79 -14.65
CA ALA A 78 5.01 -5.92 -15.46
C ALA A 78 4.23 -6.71 -16.51
N PRO A 79 2.95 -6.41 -16.72
CA PRO A 79 2.10 -5.45 -16.01
C PRO A 79 1.17 -6.12 -14.99
N ASP A 80 1.58 -7.24 -14.40
CA ASP A 80 0.72 -8.16 -13.67
C ASP A 80 0.79 -8.04 -12.15
N ARG A 81 1.98 -7.74 -11.59
CA ARG A 81 2.20 -7.96 -10.16
C ARG A 81 3.30 -7.07 -9.59
N ILE A 82 3.04 -6.50 -8.41
CA ILE A 82 4.02 -5.77 -7.61
C ILE A 82 3.97 -6.30 -6.19
N VAL A 83 5.13 -6.62 -5.61
CA VAL A 83 5.28 -7.08 -4.22
C VAL A 83 6.22 -6.14 -3.50
N TRP A 84 5.80 -5.65 -2.33
CA TRP A 84 6.65 -4.76 -1.54
C TRP A 84 6.43 -4.92 -0.06
N LEU A 85 7.43 -4.53 0.72
CA LEU A 85 7.30 -4.34 2.16
C LEU A 85 7.04 -2.87 2.44
N ASN A 86 5.97 -2.59 3.15
CA ASN A 86 5.56 -1.25 3.51
C ASN A 86 5.83 -1.02 5.00
N SER A 87 6.37 0.13 5.34
CA SER A 87 6.53 0.56 6.73
C SER A 87 6.40 2.07 6.83
N PHE A 88 6.15 2.55 8.04
CA PHE A 88 6.44 3.95 8.34
C PHE A 88 7.94 4.15 8.23
N ALA A 89 8.35 5.38 8.00
CA ALA A 89 9.76 5.72 7.81
C ALA A 89 10.09 7.02 8.55
N ASN A 90 11.38 7.27 8.72
CA ASN A 90 11.87 8.58 9.12
C ASN A 90 12.21 9.40 7.87
N ARG A 91 12.69 10.62 8.08
CA ARG A 91 13.08 11.53 7.00
C ARG A 91 14.13 10.93 6.06
N ASP A 92 15.01 10.07 6.58
CA ASP A 92 16.14 9.50 5.85
C ASP A 92 15.85 8.12 5.27
N CYS A 93 14.57 7.74 5.16
CA CYS A 93 14.14 6.44 4.62
C CYS A 93 14.42 5.23 5.52
N GLY A 94 14.76 5.45 6.80
CA GLY A 94 14.88 4.38 7.77
C GLY A 94 13.50 3.90 8.22
N MET A 95 13.38 2.62 8.59
CA MET A 95 12.13 2.11 9.14
C MET A 95 11.80 2.78 10.48
N ALA A 96 10.52 3.09 10.68
CA ALA A 96 10.02 3.65 11.92
C ALA A 96 8.73 2.93 12.32
N ARG A 97 8.44 2.94 13.62
CA ARG A 97 7.17 2.43 14.12
C ARG A 97 6.04 3.40 13.75
N ALA A 98 4.84 2.86 13.63
CA ALA A 98 3.65 3.68 13.45
C ALA A 98 3.52 4.68 14.61
N PRO A 99 3.25 5.96 14.33
CA PRO A 99 3.20 6.97 15.39
C PRO A 99 2.03 6.80 16.36
N PHE A 100 1.04 6.00 16.00
CA PHE A 100 -0.16 5.79 16.81
C PHE A 100 -0.10 4.54 17.70
N SER A 101 0.84 3.62 17.47
CA SER A 101 0.96 2.42 18.29
C SER A 101 2.30 1.69 18.05
N ASP A 102 2.94 1.26 19.13
CA ASP A 102 4.12 0.40 19.10
C ASP A 102 3.77 -1.08 18.82
N LYS A 103 2.49 -1.41 18.84
CA LYS A 103 1.98 -2.77 18.56
C LYS A 103 1.68 -2.99 17.09
N CYS A 104 1.64 -1.93 16.29
CA CYS A 104 1.48 -2.05 14.85
C CYS A 104 2.69 -2.77 14.26
N PRO A 105 2.50 -3.76 13.38
CA PRO A 105 3.63 -4.43 12.73
C PRO A 105 4.59 -3.42 12.10
N LEU A 106 5.88 -3.67 12.26
CA LEU A 106 6.88 -2.78 11.68
C LEU A 106 6.83 -2.81 10.16
N GLU A 107 6.64 -4.00 9.58
CA GLU A 107 6.53 -4.17 8.14
C GLU A 107 5.28 -4.93 7.76
N ILE A 108 4.66 -4.51 6.65
CA ILE A 108 3.50 -5.17 6.05
C ILE A 108 3.91 -5.62 4.65
N LEU A 109 3.73 -6.90 4.37
CA LEU A 109 3.92 -7.44 3.03
C LEU A 109 2.67 -7.15 2.20
N ASN A 110 2.85 -6.46 1.09
CA ASN A 110 1.78 -6.11 0.17
C ASN A 110 2.02 -6.76 -1.17
N ILE A 111 0.95 -7.31 -1.74
CA ILE A 111 0.94 -7.90 -3.06
C ILE A 111 -0.23 -7.30 -3.83
N VAL A 112 0.05 -6.61 -4.92
CA VAL A 112 -1.00 -6.13 -5.82
C VAL A 112 -0.88 -6.85 -7.15
N THR A 113 -2.03 -7.31 -7.66
CA THR A 113 -2.12 -7.97 -8.95
C THR A 113 -3.14 -7.25 -9.84
N PHE A 114 -2.89 -7.29 -11.15
CA PHE A 114 -3.74 -6.64 -12.14
C PHE A 114 -4.13 -7.66 -13.20
N SER A 115 -5.44 -7.85 -13.38
CA SER A 115 -5.99 -8.74 -14.40
C SER A 115 -6.83 -7.95 -15.38
N GLU A 116 -6.66 -8.21 -16.68
CA GLU A 116 -7.50 -7.57 -17.69
C GLU A 116 -8.90 -8.21 -17.69
N THR A 117 -9.90 -7.36 -17.86
CA THR A 117 -11.28 -7.75 -18.05
C THR A 117 -11.84 -7.06 -19.29
N ALA A 118 -13.05 -7.47 -19.73
CA ALA A 118 -13.73 -6.82 -20.86
C ALA A 118 -13.98 -5.33 -20.60
N GLU A 119 -14.08 -4.91 -19.34
CA GLU A 119 -14.41 -3.54 -18.94
C GLU A 119 -13.21 -2.74 -18.43
N GLY A 120 -12.02 -3.34 -18.35
CA GLY A 120 -10.83 -2.67 -17.86
C GLY A 120 -9.91 -3.59 -17.08
N THR A 121 -9.67 -3.26 -15.81
CA THR A 121 -8.71 -3.98 -14.96
C THR A 121 -9.33 -4.32 -13.62
N THR A 122 -9.11 -5.56 -13.16
CA THR A 122 -9.37 -5.94 -11.78
C THR A 122 -8.05 -5.83 -11.01
N GLN A 123 -8.04 -4.99 -9.99
CA GLN A 123 -6.91 -4.81 -9.10
C GLN A 123 -7.20 -5.49 -7.77
N THR A 124 -6.33 -6.39 -7.32
CA THR A 124 -6.46 -7.06 -6.02
C THR A 124 -5.21 -6.79 -5.20
N LEU A 125 -5.41 -6.25 -3.99
CA LEU A 125 -4.34 -6.04 -3.03
C LEU A 125 -4.52 -7.00 -1.86
N ARG A 126 -3.42 -7.69 -1.50
CA ARG A 126 -3.34 -8.50 -0.28
C ARG A 126 -2.28 -7.91 0.63
N ALA A 127 -2.59 -7.83 1.91
CA ALA A 127 -1.67 -7.29 2.90
C ALA A 127 -1.64 -8.20 4.14
N GLU A 128 -0.43 -8.48 4.63
CA GLU A 128 -0.22 -9.28 5.83
C GLU A 128 1.01 -8.79 6.59
N PRO A 129 1.03 -8.96 7.93
CA PRO A 129 2.22 -8.62 8.71
C PRO A 129 3.41 -9.48 8.30
N PHE A 130 4.59 -8.88 8.25
CA PHE A 130 5.83 -9.55 7.87
C PHE A 130 6.81 -9.54 9.04
N GLY A 131 7.33 -10.72 9.40
CA GLY A 131 8.28 -10.84 10.50
C GLY A 131 7.74 -10.34 11.83
N ALA A 132 6.42 -10.47 12.03
CA ALA A 132 5.72 -9.86 13.16
C ALA A 132 5.59 -10.81 14.34
N THR A 133 5.50 -10.23 15.56
CA THR A 133 5.16 -10.95 16.77
C THR A 133 3.67 -11.33 16.76
N GLU A 134 3.29 -12.26 17.65
CA GLU A 134 1.88 -12.63 17.79
C GLU A 134 1.00 -11.44 18.18
N GLU A 135 1.52 -10.55 19.03
CA GLU A 135 0.83 -9.32 19.44
C GLU A 135 0.63 -8.37 18.26
N GLU A 136 1.65 -8.23 17.42
CA GLU A 136 1.57 -7.41 16.20
C GLU A 136 0.58 -7.98 15.19
N LYS A 137 0.57 -9.30 15.03
CA LYS A 137 -0.41 -9.97 14.16
C LYS A 137 -1.83 -9.79 14.66
N GLN A 138 -2.04 -9.86 15.97
CA GLN A 138 -3.34 -9.62 16.57
C GLN A 138 -3.80 -8.18 16.35
N PHE A 139 -2.90 -7.23 16.51
CA PHE A 139 -3.19 -5.81 16.22
C PHE A 139 -3.66 -5.63 14.78
N PHE A 140 -2.97 -6.25 13.84
CA PHE A 140 -3.35 -6.20 12.42
C PHE A 140 -4.72 -6.84 12.16
N GLU A 141 -4.98 -8.01 12.77
CA GLU A 141 -6.28 -8.68 12.64
C GLU A 141 -7.41 -7.78 13.19
N ASP A 142 -7.17 -7.12 14.30
CA ASP A 142 -8.14 -6.19 14.89
C ASP A 142 -8.44 -5.02 13.95
N LEU A 143 -7.43 -4.52 13.24
CA LEU A 143 -7.63 -3.50 12.21
C LEU A 143 -8.46 -4.02 11.03
N CYS A 144 -8.28 -5.29 10.66
CA CYS A 144 -9.12 -5.92 9.62
C CYS A 144 -10.57 -6.02 10.07
N LEU A 145 -10.78 -6.52 11.29
CA LEU A 145 -12.12 -6.77 11.84
C LEU A 145 -12.90 -5.47 12.12
N SER A 146 -12.20 -4.41 12.50
CA SER A 146 -12.83 -3.11 12.77
C SER A 146 -13.25 -2.36 11.51
N GLY A 147 -12.77 -2.79 10.33
CA GLY A 147 -13.00 -2.10 9.07
C GLY A 147 -12.02 -0.94 8.80
N SER A 148 -11.07 -0.69 9.71
CA SER A 148 -10.11 0.42 9.55
C SER A 148 -9.24 0.27 8.31
N LEU A 149 -8.77 -0.94 8.00
CA LEU A 149 -7.98 -1.18 6.80
C LEU A 149 -8.82 -1.03 5.53
N ALA A 150 -10.03 -1.57 5.52
CA ALA A 150 -10.94 -1.44 4.38
C ALA A 150 -11.26 0.03 4.10
N GLN A 151 -11.46 0.82 5.14
CA GLN A 151 -11.71 2.25 5.01
C GLN A 151 -10.48 3.00 4.47
N GLY A 152 -9.30 2.71 5.02
CA GLY A 152 -8.05 3.35 4.63
C GLY A 152 -7.69 3.05 3.17
N PHE A 153 -7.65 1.78 2.79
CA PHE A 153 -7.37 1.39 1.40
C PHE A 153 -8.48 1.81 0.44
N GLY A 154 -9.73 1.76 0.89
CA GLY A 154 -10.86 2.26 0.10
C GLY A 154 -10.69 3.72 -0.28
N GLY A 155 -10.30 4.55 0.68
CA GLY A 155 -10.01 5.97 0.44
C GLY A 155 -8.85 6.18 -0.53
N THR A 156 -7.76 5.44 -0.36
CA THR A 156 -6.60 5.49 -1.24
C THR A 156 -6.97 5.08 -2.67
N PHE A 157 -7.73 4.00 -2.82
CA PHE A 157 -8.12 3.52 -4.16
C PHE A 157 -9.24 4.35 -4.80
N ASP A 158 -10.04 5.07 -4.01
CA ASP A 158 -10.91 6.12 -4.56
C ASP A 158 -10.08 7.22 -5.21
N GLN A 159 -8.98 7.61 -4.57
CA GLN A 159 -8.03 8.59 -5.13
C GLN A 159 -7.38 8.07 -6.41
N LEU A 160 -7.04 6.78 -6.45
CA LEU A 160 -6.53 6.15 -7.68
C LEU A 160 -7.55 6.22 -8.81
N SER A 161 -8.81 5.88 -8.52
CA SER A 161 -9.89 5.96 -9.51
C SER A 161 -10.07 7.38 -10.03
N ASP A 162 -10.07 8.36 -9.14
CA ASP A 162 -10.18 9.78 -9.51
C ASP A 162 -9.01 10.21 -10.39
N HIS A 163 -7.80 9.81 -10.03
CA HIS A 163 -6.59 10.09 -10.81
C HIS A 163 -6.68 9.50 -12.23
N LEU A 164 -7.10 8.24 -12.34
CA LEU A 164 -7.26 7.56 -13.63
C LEU A 164 -8.34 8.20 -14.48
N ASN A 165 -9.38 8.73 -13.86
CA ASN A 165 -10.47 9.43 -14.53
C ASN A 165 -10.11 10.88 -14.90
N GLY A 166 -8.92 11.35 -14.56
CA GLY A 166 -8.49 12.72 -14.83
C GLY A 166 -9.03 13.73 -13.83
N ASN A 167 -9.59 13.28 -12.72
CA ASN A 167 -10.11 14.13 -11.65
C ASN A 167 -9.01 14.34 -10.60
N ALA A 168 -8.13 15.26 -10.87
CA ALA A 168 -7.04 15.59 -9.94
C ALA A 168 -7.58 16.38 -8.74
#